data_da640b7699f5702acdf390ae7ce33607
#
_entry.id   da640b7699f5702acdf390ae7ce33607
#
_cell.length_a   1.000
_cell.length_b   1.000
_cell.length_c   1.000
_cell.angle_alpha   90.00
_cell.angle_beta   90.00
_cell.angle_gamma   90.00
#
_symmetry.space_group_name_H-M   'P 1'
#
loop_
_entity.id
_entity.type
_entity.pdbx_description
1 polymer ?
#
loop_
_entity_poly.entity_id
_entity_poly.type
_entity_poly.pdbx_seq_one_letter_code
_entity_poly.pdbx_strand_id
1 'polypeptide(L)'
;MKCYLLAAACAAALVASPAAARDHSGYFGIEVGAMWANKSHVSATFPTDGGSEELTTTVKHKLGVDGDLIAGYDFGMFRAELEGGYKWAKHKSYCSGGECDGADGHSRVYSVMGNALIDLGRDDRVNFYAGGGVGMAWLRQTLSEDDDASHTDISDNNLAWQAIAGVRAPVFRHFDVGLKYRYFNGGKIKDDDVGDLIRSKFRSHSILASLIYNFNEVAAPPPPPPPPPPPPPPPPPPATQTCPDGSVILATDACPAPPPPPPPPEPAPERGL
;
A
#
# COMPACT_ATOMS: atom_id res chain seq x y z
N MET A 1 -20.33 16.20 9.27
CA MET A 1 -19.01 16.76 9.59
C MET A 1 -18.02 15.81 10.29
N LYS A 2 -18.44 14.62 10.77
CA LYS A 2 -17.51 13.69 11.48
C LYS A 2 -16.72 12.73 10.56
N CYS A 3 -17.12 12.54 9.30
CA CYS A 3 -16.39 11.66 8.38
C CYS A 3 -15.16 12.27 7.71
N TYR A 4 -15.08 13.61 7.64
CA TYR A 4 -13.92 14.30 7.04
C TYR A 4 -12.66 14.30 7.93
N LEU A 5 -12.83 14.14 9.24
CA LEU A 5 -11.71 14.10 10.19
C LEU A 5 -10.94 12.76 10.13
N LEU A 6 -11.63 11.64 9.85
CA LEU A 6 -10.96 10.35 9.65
C LEU A 6 -10.16 10.30 8.34
N ALA A 7 -10.69 10.90 7.27
CA ALA A 7 -9.99 10.97 5.98
C ALA A 7 -8.74 11.87 6.05
N ALA A 8 -8.81 12.97 6.82
CA ALA A 8 -7.67 13.86 7.02
C ALA A 8 -6.57 13.25 7.89
N ALA A 9 -6.92 12.43 8.89
CA ALA A 9 -5.96 11.72 9.73
C ALA A 9 -5.18 10.65 8.95
N CYS A 10 -5.83 9.94 8.01
CA CYS A 10 -5.15 9.00 7.12
C CYS A 10 -4.21 9.69 6.13
N ALA A 11 -4.56 10.88 5.64
CA ALA A 11 -3.73 11.62 4.70
C ALA A 11 -2.48 12.24 5.36
N ALA A 12 -2.55 12.62 6.63
CA ALA A 12 -1.41 13.18 7.36
C ALA A 12 -0.33 12.14 7.73
N ALA A 13 -0.68 10.85 7.81
CA ALA A 13 0.26 9.77 8.10
C ALA A 13 1.18 9.42 6.91
N LEU A 14 0.85 9.86 5.70
CA LEU A 14 1.56 9.53 4.46
C LEU A 14 2.87 10.32 4.25
N VAL A 15 3.22 11.25 5.13
CA VAL A 15 4.34 12.21 4.88
C VAL A 15 5.58 11.94 5.74
N ALA A 16 5.58 10.97 6.65
CA ALA A 16 6.67 10.80 7.61
C ALA A 16 7.36 9.44 7.49
N SER A 17 8.60 9.48 7.11
CA SER A 17 9.74 8.59 7.36
C SER A 17 10.21 7.72 6.19
N PRO A 18 11.51 7.78 5.89
CA PRO A 18 12.17 6.78 5.07
C PRO A 18 12.33 5.49 5.89
N ALA A 19 11.60 4.47 5.51
CA ALA A 19 11.74 3.15 6.07
C ALA A 19 12.51 2.27 5.06
N ALA A 20 13.46 1.50 5.53
CA ALA A 20 14.17 0.53 4.72
C ALA A 20 13.35 -0.76 4.57
N ALA A 21 13.62 -1.49 3.52
CA ALA A 21 12.92 -2.68 3.11
C ALA A 21 12.66 -3.69 4.25
N ARG A 22 11.42 -4.17 4.33
CA ARG A 22 10.98 -5.23 5.24
C ARG A 22 10.97 -6.60 4.56
N ASP A 23 11.79 -6.75 3.53
CA ASP A 23 11.94 -8.00 2.81
C ASP A 23 12.31 -9.15 3.76
N HIS A 24 11.84 -10.34 3.46
CA HIS A 24 12.09 -11.57 4.21
C HIS A 24 11.56 -11.53 5.65
N SER A 25 10.36 -11.01 5.85
CA SER A 25 9.72 -10.85 7.15
C SER A 25 8.35 -11.51 7.20
N GLY A 26 8.07 -12.16 8.33
CA GLY A 26 6.72 -12.55 8.68
C GLY A 26 5.89 -11.35 9.17
N TYR A 27 4.59 -11.40 8.97
CA TYR A 27 3.66 -10.40 9.48
C TYR A 27 2.31 -11.01 9.82
N PHE A 28 1.56 -10.32 10.66
CA PHE A 28 0.13 -10.56 10.86
C PHE A 28 -0.63 -9.25 10.89
N GLY A 29 -1.93 -9.29 10.61
CA GLY A 29 -2.74 -8.08 10.60
C GLY A 29 -4.21 -8.34 10.76
N ILE A 30 -4.92 -7.24 10.99
CA ILE A 30 -6.38 -7.20 11.02
C ILE A 30 -6.86 -6.23 9.95
N GLU A 31 -7.97 -6.58 9.33
CA GLU A 31 -8.59 -5.79 8.29
C GLU A 31 -10.08 -5.66 8.58
N VAL A 32 -10.62 -4.45 8.37
CA VAL A 32 -12.06 -4.20 8.54
C VAL A 32 -12.52 -3.16 7.54
N GLY A 33 -13.72 -3.38 7.00
CA GLY A 33 -14.24 -2.45 6.02
C GLY A 33 -15.69 -2.66 5.64
N ALA A 34 -16.08 -1.93 4.61
CA ALA A 34 -17.41 -1.98 4.04
C ALA A 34 -17.46 -2.96 2.86
N MET A 35 -18.56 -3.71 2.77
CA MET A 35 -18.80 -4.68 1.74
C MET A 35 -20.09 -4.37 0.99
N TRP A 36 -20.02 -4.42 -0.33
CA TRP A 36 -21.16 -4.39 -1.24
C TRP A 36 -21.34 -5.77 -1.87
N ALA A 37 -22.36 -6.49 -1.42
CA ALA A 37 -22.71 -7.76 -2.06
C ALA A 37 -23.52 -7.49 -3.33
N ASN A 38 -23.16 -8.15 -4.41
CA ASN A 38 -23.89 -8.10 -5.67
C ASN A 38 -25.26 -8.75 -5.50
N LYS A 39 -26.20 -8.43 -6.39
CA LYS A 39 -27.48 -9.11 -6.45
C LYS A 39 -27.24 -10.60 -6.66
N SER A 40 -27.81 -11.43 -5.79
CA SER A 40 -27.78 -12.88 -5.90
C SER A 40 -29.04 -13.35 -6.60
N HIS A 41 -28.89 -14.15 -7.66
CA HIS A 41 -30.01 -14.83 -8.29
C HIS A 41 -30.10 -16.22 -7.69
N VAL A 42 -31.22 -16.52 -7.09
CA VAL A 42 -31.54 -17.83 -6.55
C VAL A 42 -32.54 -18.44 -7.52
N SER A 43 -32.15 -19.51 -8.20
CA SER A 43 -33.04 -20.29 -9.07
C SER A 43 -33.39 -21.59 -8.36
N ALA A 44 -34.66 -21.84 -8.19
CA ALA A 44 -35.21 -23.11 -7.73
C ALA A 44 -35.94 -23.77 -8.90
N THR A 45 -35.62 -25.03 -9.17
CA THR A 45 -36.25 -25.82 -10.23
C THR A 45 -37.14 -26.88 -9.58
N PHE A 46 -38.44 -26.80 -9.80
CA PHE A 46 -39.44 -27.72 -9.27
C PHE A 46 -39.87 -28.70 -10.37
N PRO A 47 -39.90 -30.03 -10.13
CA PRO A 47 -40.48 -30.98 -11.04
C PRO A 47 -42.03 -30.83 -11.04
N THR A 48 -42.60 -30.74 -12.22
CA THR A 48 -44.06 -30.73 -12.43
C THR A 48 -44.48 -31.90 -13.32
N ASP A 49 -45.75 -32.30 -13.28
CA ASP A 49 -46.28 -33.42 -14.07
C ASP A 49 -46.13 -33.26 -15.61
N GLY A 50 -45.74 -32.08 -16.07
CA GLY A 50 -45.50 -31.77 -17.48
C GLY A 50 -44.10 -31.30 -17.84
N GLY A 51 -43.16 -31.32 -16.89
CA GLY A 51 -41.79 -30.83 -17.09
C GLY A 51 -41.18 -30.27 -15.81
N SER A 52 -40.27 -29.30 -15.93
CA SER A 52 -39.70 -28.58 -14.80
C SER A 52 -40.00 -27.07 -14.92
N GLU A 53 -40.40 -26.46 -13.83
CA GLU A 53 -40.63 -25.01 -13.76
C GLU A 53 -39.45 -24.38 -12.98
N GLU A 54 -38.84 -23.33 -13.53
CA GLU A 54 -37.73 -22.61 -12.90
C GLU A 54 -38.24 -21.26 -12.35
N LEU A 55 -38.20 -21.11 -11.02
CA LEU A 55 -38.51 -19.87 -10.33
C LEU A 55 -37.21 -19.15 -10.01
N THR A 56 -37.03 -17.93 -10.51
CA THR A 56 -35.85 -17.12 -10.23
C THR A 56 -36.22 -15.94 -9.31
N THR A 57 -35.62 -15.92 -8.13
CA THR A 57 -35.74 -14.83 -7.15
C THR A 57 -34.45 -14.06 -7.08
N THR A 58 -34.52 -12.72 -7.09
CA THR A 58 -33.37 -11.84 -6.96
C THR A 58 -33.30 -11.28 -5.54
N VAL A 59 -32.22 -11.60 -4.82
CA VAL A 59 -31.92 -11.09 -3.49
C VAL A 59 -31.03 -9.86 -3.60
N LYS A 60 -31.47 -8.74 -3.04
CA LYS A 60 -30.69 -7.51 -2.90
C LYS A 60 -30.18 -7.39 -1.47
N HIS A 61 -28.94 -6.92 -1.32
CA HIS A 61 -28.29 -6.75 -0.03
C HIS A 61 -28.13 -5.27 0.32
N LYS A 62 -28.13 -4.96 1.62
CA LYS A 62 -27.71 -3.67 2.16
C LYS A 62 -26.18 -3.64 2.22
N LEU A 63 -25.61 -2.47 2.50
CA LEU A 63 -24.18 -2.34 2.83
C LEU A 63 -23.84 -3.26 4.00
N GLY A 64 -22.85 -4.12 3.81
CA GLY A 64 -22.38 -5.09 4.78
C GLY A 64 -21.04 -4.68 5.38
N VAL A 65 -20.59 -5.50 6.31
CA VAL A 65 -19.28 -5.40 6.97
C VAL A 65 -18.44 -6.60 6.56
N ASP A 66 -17.15 -6.36 6.37
CA ASP A 66 -16.13 -7.34 6.04
C ASP A 66 -14.97 -7.18 7.00
N GLY A 67 -14.51 -8.27 7.61
CA GLY A 67 -13.40 -8.27 8.54
C GLY A 67 -12.55 -9.52 8.38
N ASP A 68 -11.23 -9.34 8.43
CA ASP A 68 -10.28 -10.41 8.20
C ASP A 68 -9.13 -10.37 9.21
N LEU A 69 -8.61 -11.57 9.48
CA LEU A 69 -7.31 -11.79 10.11
C LEU A 69 -6.35 -12.31 9.03
N ILE A 70 -5.19 -11.71 8.93
CA ILE A 70 -4.17 -12.10 7.96
C ILE A 70 -2.88 -12.48 8.66
N ALA A 71 -2.19 -13.48 8.13
CA ALA A 71 -0.83 -13.84 8.49
C ALA A 71 -0.07 -14.19 7.21
N GLY A 72 1.12 -13.64 7.04
CA GLY A 72 1.86 -13.82 5.80
C GLY A 72 3.37 -13.72 5.96
N TYR A 73 4.03 -13.96 4.86
CA TYR A 73 5.46 -13.81 4.73
C TYR A 73 5.79 -13.00 3.46
N ASP A 74 6.64 -12.00 3.66
CA ASP A 74 7.13 -11.13 2.61
C ASP A 74 8.47 -11.64 2.09
N PHE A 75 8.53 -11.99 0.79
CA PHE A 75 9.74 -12.45 0.11
C PHE A 75 10.43 -11.32 -0.67
N GLY A 76 10.01 -10.08 -0.47
CA GLY A 76 10.41 -8.90 -1.22
C GLY A 76 9.37 -8.57 -2.31
N MET A 77 9.61 -8.93 -3.55
CA MET A 77 8.64 -8.67 -4.63
C MET A 77 7.33 -9.47 -4.51
N PHE A 78 7.34 -10.59 -3.80
CA PHE A 78 6.19 -11.49 -3.63
C PHE A 78 5.84 -11.67 -2.17
N ARG A 79 4.54 -11.77 -1.88
CA ARG A 79 4.02 -12.13 -0.56
C ARG A 79 3.09 -13.33 -0.66
N ALA A 80 3.21 -14.23 0.31
CA ALA A 80 2.24 -15.30 0.54
C ALA A 80 1.48 -14.98 1.82
N GLU A 81 0.15 -15.11 1.79
CA GLU A 81 -0.73 -14.71 2.88
C GLU A 81 -1.80 -15.78 3.11
N LEU A 82 -2.05 -16.11 4.36
CA LEU A 82 -3.22 -16.84 4.83
C LEU A 82 -4.20 -15.84 5.42
N GLU A 83 -5.46 -15.91 5.01
CA GLU A 83 -6.52 -15.00 5.42
C GLU A 83 -7.71 -15.79 5.98
N GLY A 84 -8.16 -15.43 7.18
CA GLY A 84 -9.41 -15.87 7.77
C GLY A 84 -10.43 -14.73 7.76
N GLY A 85 -11.53 -14.89 7.02
CA GLY A 85 -12.49 -13.83 6.76
C GLY A 85 -13.87 -14.07 7.34
N TYR A 86 -14.51 -12.99 7.77
CA TYR A 86 -15.90 -12.93 8.19
C TYR A 86 -16.63 -11.79 7.49
N LYS A 87 -17.70 -12.13 6.77
CA LYS A 87 -18.54 -11.17 6.04
C LYS A 87 -19.98 -11.25 6.53
N TRP A 88 -20.60 -10.08 6.70
CA TRP A 88 -21.98 -9.99 7.17
C TRP A 88 -22.73 -8.90 6.41
N ALA A 89 -23.91 -9.24 5.90
CA ALA A 89 -24.79 -8.28 5.24
C ALA A 89 -26.27 -8.60 5.50
N LYS A 90 -27.05 -7.56 5.78
CA LYS A 90 -28.52 -7.66 5.86
C LYS A 90 -29.11 -7.74 4.47
N HIS A 91 -30.19 -8.48 4.34
CA HIS A 91 -31.03 -8.46 3.13
C HIS A 91 -31.78 -7.13 3.04
N LYS A 92 -32.08 -6.69 1.84
CA LYS A 92 -32.83 -5.47 1.57
C LYS A 92 -34.23 -5.78 1.05
N SER A 93 -34.31 -6.66 0.07
CA SER A 93 -35.56 -7.07 -0.56
C SER A 93 -35.41 -8.36 -1.37
N TYR A 94 -36.44 -9.13 -1.45
CA TYR A 94 -36.62 -10.22 -2.41
C TYR A 94 -37.47 -9.73 -3.57
N CYS A 95 -37.09 -10.05 -4.79
CA CYS A 95 -37.83 -9.68 -5.99
C CYS A 95 -38.10 -10.92 -6.82
N SER A 96 -39.40 -11.22 -7.06
CA SER A 96 -39.87 -12.31 -7.90
C SER A 96 -40.97 -11.78 -8.82
N GLY A 97 -40.98 -12.17 -10.09
CA GLY A 97 -42.01 -11.78 -11.03
C GLY A 97 -42.15 -10.28 -11.29
N GLY A 98 -41.20 -9.44 -10.89
CA GLY A 98 -41.22 -7.97 -11.01
C GLY A 98 -41.70 -7.24 -9.75
N GLU A 99 -42.24 -7.93 -8.76
CA GLU A 99 -42.59 -7.40 -7.44
C GLU A 99 -41.42 -7.57 -6.47
N CYS A 100 -41.23 -6.60 -5.57
CA CYS A 100 -40.16 -6.63 -4.58
C CYS A 100 -40.71 -6.37 -3.19
N ASP A 101 -40.60 -7.36 -2.31
CA ASP A 101 -40.99 -7.24 -0.91
C ASP A 101 -39.79 -6.99 -0.02
N GLY A 102 -40.01 -6.30 1.10
CA GLY A 102 -39.01 -6.12 2.14
C GLY A 102 -38.58 -7.48 2.69
N ALA A 103 -37.27 -7.65 2.92
CA ALA A 103 -36.75 -8.89 3.45
C ALA A 103 -36.07 -8.64 4.80
N ASP A 104 -36.52 -9.36 5.83
CA ASP A 104 -35.77 -9.49 7.08
C ASP A 104 -34.96 -10.78 7.05
N GLY A 105 -33.65 -10.60 7.16
CA GLY A 105 -32.69 -11.70 7.13
C GLY A 105 -31.28 -11.19 6.95
N HIS A 106 -30.32 -12.09 7.06
CA HIS A 106 -28.91 -11.75 6.89
C HIS A 106 -28.12 -12.92 6.31
N SER A 107 -27.06 -12.56 5.58
CA SER A 107 -26.06 -13.51 5.09
C SER A 107 -24.78 -13.38 5.89
N ARG A 108 -24.21 -14.50 6.29
CA ARG A 108 -22.89 -14.62 6.92
C ARG A 108 -22.00 -15.49 6.04
N VAL A 109 -20.79 -15.04 5.79
CA VAL A 109 -19.78 -15.82 5.06
C VAL A 109 -18.52 -15.91 5.91
N TYR A 110 -18.09 -17.12 6.20
CA TYR A 110 -16.77 -17.40 6.74
C TYR A 110 -15.89 -17.85 5.59
N SER A 111 -14.62 -17.49 5.61
CA SER A 111 -13.68 -17.91 4.56
C SER A 111 -12.29 -18.15 5.13
N VAL A 112 -11.58 -19.12 4.51
CA VAL A 112 -10.14 -19.31 4.70
C VAL A 112 -9.51 -19.31 3.32
N MET A 113 -8.62 -18.35 3.07
CA MET A 113 -8.04 -18.07 1.76
C MET A 113 -6.51 -18.11 1.82
N GLY A 114 -5.87 -18.71 0.81
CA GLY A 114 -4.46 -18.54 0.54
C GLY A 114 -4.28 -17.52 -0.58
N ASN A 115 -3.52 -16.47 -0.32
CA ASN A 115 -3.30 -15.36 -1.24
C ASN A 115 -1.85 -15.33 -1.72
N ALA A 116 -1.64 -14.95 -2.97
CA ALA A 116 -0.36 -14.58 -3.54
C ALA A 116 -0.44 -13.14 -4.04
N LEU A 117 0.46 -12.29 -3.57
CA LEU A 117 0.49 -10.87 -3.87
C LEU A 117 1.84 -10.48 -4.47
N ILE A 118 1.82 -9.48 -5.33
CA ILE A 118 3.00 -8.86 -5.92
C ILE A 118 3.05 -7.42 -5.43
N ASP A 119 4.19 -7.02 -4.85
CA ASP A 119 4.46 -5.67 -4.44
C ASP A 119 4.99 -4.84 -5.61
N LEU A 120 4.34 -3.69 -5.85
CA LEU A 120 4.63 -2.79 -6.97
C LEU A 120 5.24 -1.49 -6.43
N GLY A 121 6.35 -1.59 -5.74
CA GLY A 121 6.98 -0.42 -5.11
C GLY A 121 8.15 -0.83 -4.22
N ARG A 122 8.52 0.10 -3.34
CA ARG A 122 9.56 -0.10 -2.33
C ARG A 122 8.90 -0.07 -0.96
N ASP A 123 9.32 -0.95 -0.08
CA ASP A 123 8.72 -1.11 1.25
C ASP A 123 9.07 0.03 2.22
N ASP A 124 9.93 0.97 1.77
CA ASP A 124 10.32 2.15 2.53
C ASP A 124 9.32 3.32 2.43
N ARG A 125 8.27 3.16 1.62
CA ARG A 125 7.26 4.22 1.35
C ARG A 125 5.88 3.61 1.18
N VAL A 126 5.00 4.37 0.52
CA VAL A 126 3.73 3.85 0.04
C VAL A 126 4.00 2.79 -1.01
N ASN A 127 3.61 1.56 -0.71
CA ASN A 127 3.73 0.42 -1.59
C ASN A 127 2.35 0.04 -2.13
N PHE A 128 2.24 -0.12 -3.44
CA PHE A 128 1.06 -0.66 -4.09
C PHE A 128 1.24 -2.17 -4.25
N TYR A 129 0.17 -2.91 -4.12
CA TYR A 129 0.20 -4.34 -4.33
C TYR A 129 -1.04 -4.83 -5.07
N ALA A 130 -0.90 -5.94 -5.77
CA ALA A 130 -2.01 -6.61 -6.41
C ALA A 130 -1.79 -8.13 -6.37
N GLY A 131 -2.87 -8.89 -6.44
CA GLY A 131 -2.79 -10.33 -6.47
C GLY A 131 -4.15 -10.99 -6.37
N GLY A 132 -4.15 -12.22 -5.91
CA GLY A 132 -5.37 -12.99 -5.73
C GLY A 132 -5.17 -14.18 -4.84
N GLY A 133 -6.28 -14.84 -4.54
CA GLY A 133 -6.28 -16.01 -3.67
C GLY A 133 -7.36 -16.99 -4.01
N VAL A 134 -7.18 -18.19 -3.50
CA VAL A 134 -8.14 -19.29 -3.56
C VAL A 134 -8.30 -19.91 -2.18
N GLY A 135 -9.46 -20.47 -1.90
CA GLY A 135 -9.72 -21.06 -0.60
C GLY A 135 -11.12 -21.63 -0.50
N MET A 136 -11.57 -21.81 0.74
CA MET A 136 -12.88 -22.32 1.08
C MET A 136 -13.74 -21.22 1.70
N ALA A 137 -15.02 -21.19 1.34
CA ALA A 137 -16.01 -20.31 1.93
C ALA A 137 -17.23 -21.11 2.40
N TRP A 138 -17.69 -20.79 3.61
CA TRP A 138 -18.90 -21.32 4.24
C TRP A 138 -19.94 -20.21 4.29
N LEU A 139 -21.00 -20.36 3.53
CA LEU A 139 -22.11 -19.42 3.50
C LEU A 139 -23.23 -19.91 4.41
N ARG A 140 -23.72 -19.02 5.28
CA ARG A 140 -24.92 -19.22 6.07
C ARG A 140 -25.91 -18.11 5.77
N GLN A 141 -27.11 -18.49 5.35
CA GLN A 141 -28.22 -17.56 5.13
C GLN A 141 -29.32 -17.88 6.12
N THR A 142 -29.75 -16.88 6.87
CA THR A 142 -30.92 -16.96 7.76
C THR A 142 -32.04 -16.17 7.12
N LEU A 143 -33.12 -16.84 6.79
CA LEU A 143 -34.35 -16.25 6.30
C LEU A 143 -35.33 -16.18 7.47
N SER A 144 -35.84 -15.01 7.80
CA SER A 144 -36.94 -14.82 8.76
C SER A 144 -38.16 -14.42 7.99
N GLU A 145 -39.21 -15.26 8.02
CA GLU A 145 -40.56 -14.85 7.63
C GLU A 145 -41.28 -14.35 8.89
N ASP A 146 -42.07 -13.30 8.74
CA ASP A 146 -42.85 -12.72 9.81
C ASP A 146 -43.75 -13.78 10.47
N ASP A 147 -43.73 -13.83 11.81
CA ASP A 147 -44.64 -14.49 12.73
C ASP A 147 -44.50 -16.00 13.03
N ASP A 148 -43.59 -16.77 12.43
CA ASP A 148 -43.38 -18.14 12.94
C ASP A 148 -41.88 -18.51 12.92
N ALA A 149 -41.41 -19.20 13.99
CA ALA A 149 -39.98 -19.48 14.26
C ALA A 149 -39.35 -20.50 13.27
N SER A 150 -39.62 -20.38 12.01
CA SER A 150 -39.05 -21.20 10.96
C SER A 150 -37.75 -20.57 10.45
N HIS A 151 -36.63 -20.92 11.09
CA HIS A 151 -35.32 -20.55 10.59
C HIS A 151 -34.85 -21.61 9.60
N THR A 152 -34.81 -21.24 8.33
CA THR A 152 -34.15 -22.07 7.31
C THR A 152 -32.68 -21.66 7.22
N ASP A 153 -31.80 -22.49 7.80
CA ASP A 153 -30.34 -22.31 7.69
C ASP A 153 -29.82 -23.14 6.49
N ILE A 154 -29.49 -22.44 5.42
CA ILE A 154 -28.79 -23.04 4.27
C ILE A 154 -27.29 -22.86 4.54
N SER A 155 -26.56 -23.98 4.68
CA SER A 155 -25.12 -24.01 4.89
C SER A 155 -24.45 -24.82 3.79
N ASP A 156 -23.58 -24.19 3.01
CA ASP A 156 -22.80 -24.89 2.00
C ASP A 156 -21.33 -24.41 2.02
N ASN A 157 -20.42 -25.34 1.69
CA ASN A 157 -19.00 -25.09 1.60
C ASN A 157 -18.55 -25.14 0.14
N ASN A 158 -17.93 -24.07 -0.33
CA ASN A 158 -17.55 -23.95 -1.72
C ASN A 158 -16.11 -23.48 -1.88
N LEU A 159 -15.51 -23.88 -3.02
CA LEU A 159 -14.29 -23.28 -3.47
C LEU A 159 -14.54 -21.81 -3.83
N ALA A 160 -13.81 -20.92 -3.17
CA ALA A 160 -13.85 -19.49 -3.39
C ALA A 160 -12.55 -18.99 -4.02
N TRP A 161 -12.64 -17.85 -4.70
CA TRP A 161 -11.48 -17.12 -5.18
C TRP A 161 -11.67 -15.63 -5.01
N GLN A 162 -10.58 -14.90 -4.93
CA GLN A 162 -10.59 -13.45 -4.80
C GLN A 162 -9.51 -12.78 -5.61
N ALA A 163 -9.77 -11.54 -6.04
CA ALA A 163 -8.79 -10.63 -6.59
C ALA A 163 -8.60 -9.46 -5.62
N ILE A 164 -7.36 -9.07 -5.42
CA ILE A 164 -6.95 -8.10 -4.41
C ILE A 164 -6.10 -7.03 -5.08
N ALA A 165 -6.33 -5.78 -4.69
CA ALA A 165 -5.44 -4.66 -5.00
C ALA A 165 -5.44 -3.70 -3.81
N GLY A 166 -4.29 -3.10 -3.49
CA GLY A 166 -4.24 -2.21 -2.35
C GLY A 166 -2.98 -1.38 -2.29
N VAL A 167 -2.93 -0.60 -1.22
CA VAL A 167 -1.78 0.21 -0.84
C VAL A 167 -1.49 -0.02 0.62
N ARG A 168 -0.21 -0.05 0.98
CA ARG A 168 0.24 -0.05 2.38
C ARG A 168 1.34 0.97 2.57
N ALA A 169 1.46 1.50 3.78
CA ALA A 169 2.50 2.43 4.16
C ALA A 169 2.95 2.16 5.59
N PRO A 170 4.26 2.19 5.87
CA PRO A 170 4.79 2.10 7.21
C PRO A 170 4.44 3.37 8.00
N VAL A 171 3.94 3.19 9.23
CA VAL A 171 3.63 4.30 10.14
C VAL A 171 4.52 4.27 11.39
N PHE A 172 4.94 3.07 11.81
CA PHE A 172 5.87 2.86 12.92
C PHE A 172 6.86 1.75 12.55
N ARG A 173 7.86 1.51 13.42
CA ARG A 173 8.92 0.52 13.17
C ARG A 173 8.40 -0.87 12.80
N HIS A 174 7.31 -1.30 13.43
CA HIS A 174 6.70 -2.62 13.22
C HIS A 174 5.30 -2.56 12.61
N PHE A 175 4.72 -1.37 12.42
CA PHE A 175 3.33 -1.24 12.01
C PHE A 175 3.19 -0.58 10.65
N ASP A 176 2.39 -1.20 9.80
CA ASP A 176 1.89 -0.63 8.56
C ASP A 176 0.39 -0.42 8.64
N VAL A 177 -0.08 0.60 7.94
CA VAL A 177 -1.49 0.79 7.63
C VAL A 177 -1.72 0.62 6.14
N GLY A 178 -2.89 0.14 5.79
CA GLY A 178 -3.22 -0.11 4.39
C GLY A 178 -4.67 0.16 4.06
N LEU A 179 -4.93 0.23 2.77
CA LEU A 179 -6.25 0.21 2.19
C LEU A 179 -6.28 -0.87 1.12
N LYS A 180 -7.19 -1.85 1.27
CA LYS A 180 -7.35 -3.00 0.38
C LYS A 180 -8.71 -2.94 -0.32
N TYR A 181 -8.72 -3.06 -1.63
CA TYR A 181 -9.90 -3.41 -2.40
C TYR A 181 -9.88 -4.90 -2.68
N ARG A 182 -11.03 -5.55 -2.51
CA ARG A 182 -11.22 -6.97 -2.76
C ARG A 182 -12.46 -7.23 -3.60
N TYR A 183 -12.32 -8.02 -4.64
CA TYR A 183 -13.41 -8.72 -5.30
C TYR A 183 -13.42 -10.17 -4.84
N PHE A 184 -14.52 -10.61 -4.23
CA PHE A 184 -14.68 -11.96 -3.70
C PHE A 184 -15.76 -12.71 -4.47
N ASN A 185 -15.50 -13.97 -4.80
CA ASN A 185 -16.43 -14.90 -5.43
C ASN A 185 -16.48 -16.19 -4.61
N GLY A 186 -17.56 -16.39 -3.88
CA GLY A 186 -17.81 -17.53 -2.99
C GLY A 186 -18.27 -18.82 -3.68
N GLY A 187 -18.19 -18.89 -5.03
CA GLY A 187 -18.57 -20.09 -5.77
C GLY A 187 -20.09 -20.20 -6.04
N LYS A 188 -20.51 -21.39 -6.35
CA LYS A 188 -21.92 -21.74 -6.61
C LYS A 188 -22.39 -22.61 -5.44
N ILE A 189 -23.44 -22.17 -4.80
CA ILE A 189 -24.16 -22.97 -3.81
C ILE A 189 -25.05 -23.94 -4.54
N LYS A 190 -25.00 -25.21 -4.15
CA LYS A 190 -25.93 -26.25 -4.60
C LYS A 190 -26.46 -26.92 -3.34
N ASP A 191 -27.76 -26.97 -3.19
CA ASP A 191 -28.41 -27.77 -2.17
C ASP A 191 -29.13 -28.91 -2.88
N ASP A 192 -28.69 -30.13 -2.58
CA ASP A 192 -29.21 -31.36 -3.17
C ASP A 192 -30.18 -32.11 -2.23
N ASP A 193 -30.40 -31.59 -0.99
CA ASP A 193 -31.15 -32.32 0.05
C ASP A 193 -32.67 -32.28 -0.08
N VAL A 194 -33.23 -31.42 -0.93
CA VAL A 194 -34.70 -31.22 -1.05
C VAL A 194 -35.23 -31.49 -2.47
N GLY A 195 -34.55 -32.29 -3.27
CA GLY A 195 -35.03 -32.61 -4.63
C GLY A 195 -35.11 -31.41 -5.58
N ASP A 196 -34.89 -30.23 -5.10
CA ASP A 196 -34.93 -28.95 -5.80
C ASP A 196 -33.51 -28.41 -5.98
N LEU A 197 -33.13 -28.22 -7.24
CA LEU A 197 -31.81 -27.64 -7.56
C LEU A 197 -31.80 -26.15 -7.24
N ILE A 198 -31.52 -25.81 -6.00
CA ILE A 198 -31.27 -24.41 -5.60
C ILE A 198 -29.87 -24.01 -6.04
N ARG A 199 -29.74 -23.00 -6.89
CA ARG A 199 -28.47 -22.43 -7.33
C ARG A 199 -28.38 -20.97 -6.93
N SER A 200 -27.35 -20.63 -6.15
CA SER A 200 -27.04 -19.25 -5.81
C SER A 200 -25.55 -18.98 -6.03
N LYS A 201 -25.19 -17.72 -6.24
CA LYS A 201 -23.80 -17.26 -6.33
C LYS A 201 -23.61 -16.06 -5.45
N PHE A 202 -22.66 -16.14 -4.53
CA PHE A 202 -22.28 -14.99 -3.71
C PHE A 202 -21.05 -14.29 -4.31
N ARG A 203 -21.20 -12.99 -4.56
CA ARG A 203 -20.11 -12.12 -5.02
C ARG A 203 -20.15 -10.81 -4.26
N SER A 204 -19.00 -10.30 -3.88
CA SER A 204 -18.92 -9.02 -3.16
C SER A 204 -17.70 -8.21 -3.58
N HIS A 205 -17.80 -6.91 -3.35
CA HIS A 205 -16.73 -5.94 -3.43
C HIS A 205 -16.55 -5.38 -2.04
N SER A 206 -15.31 -5.27 -1.57
CA SER A 206 -15.01 -4.73 -0.24
C SER A 206 -13.90 -3.69 -0.33
N ILE A 207 -13.99 -2.68 0.52
CA ILE A 207 -12.90 -1.75 0.80
C ILE A 207 -12.58 -1.90 2.29
N LEU A 208 -11.34 -2.31 2.60
CA LEU A 208 -10.90 -2.62 3.95
C LEU A 208 -9.73 -1.72 4.31
N ALA A 209 -9.74 -1.24 5.54
CA ALA A 209 -8.57 -0.65 6.19
C ALA A 209 -7.81 -1.77 6.89
N SER A 210 -6.48 -1.76 6.76
CA SER A 210 -5.59 -2.78 7.33
C SER A 210 -4.69 -2.15 8.39
N LEU A 211 -4.44 -2.88 9.48
CA LEU A 211 -3.38 -2.65 10.43
C LEU A 211 -2.51 -3.91 10.48
N ILE A 212 -1.24 -3.78 10.12
CA ILE A 212 -0.32 -4.90 9.94
C ILE A 212 0.86 -4.72 10.89
N TYR A 213 1.19 -5.77 11.63
CA TYR A 213 2.39 -5.87 12.45
C TYR A 213 3.43 -6.73 11.75
N ASN A 214 4.62 -6.19 11.54
CA ASN A 214 5.76 -6.88 10.93
C ASN A 214 6.75 -7.31 12.02
N PHE A 215 7.24 -8.55 11.97
CA PHE A 215 8.15 -9.08 12.96
C PHE A 215 9.56 -8.46 12.88
N ASN A 216 10.00 -8.07 11.69
CA ASN A 216 11.28 -7.39 11.51
C ASN A 216 11.11 -5.88 11.59
N GLU A 217 12.10 -5.22 12.20
CA GLU A 217 12.17 -3.77 12.20
C GLU A 217 12.49 -3.24 10.80
N VAL A 218 11.97 -2.06 10.53
CA VAL A 218 12.42 -1.28 9.40
C VAL A 218 13.91 -0.95 9.60
N ALA A 219 14.78 -1.36 8.66
CA ALA A 219 16.17 -0.99 8.72
C ALA A 219 16.32 0.54 8.71
N ALA A 220 17.13 1.07 9.63
CA ALA A 220 17.40 2.49 9.66
C ALA A 220 18.05 2.92 8.32
N PRO A 221 17.71 4.11 7.79
CA PRO A 221 18.37 4.61 6.59
C PRO A 221 19.89 4.62 6.81
N PRO A 222 20.69 4.29 5.80
CA PRO A 222 22.14 4.34 5.92
C PRO A 222 22.56 5.74 6.39
N PRO A 223 23.54 5.86 7.29
CA PRO A 223 24.01 7.16 7.71
C PRO A 223 24.42 7.99 6.48
N PRO A 224 24.20 9.30 6.50
CA PRO A 224 24.59 10.15 5.40
C PRO A 224 26.10 9.98 5.15
N PRO A 225 26.54 9.99 3.88
CA PRO A 225 27.96 9.87 3.58
C PRO A 225 28.73 10.95 4.35
N PRO A 226 29.92 10.64 4.86
CA PRO A 226 30.73 11.62 5.57
C PRO A 226 30.93 12.85 4.66
N PRO A 227 30.94 14.06 5.24
CA PRO A 227 31.17 15.26 4.47
C PRO A 227 32.51 15.13 3.68
N PRO A 228 32.57 15.64 2.46
CA PRO A 228 33.80 15.60 1.69
C PRO A 228 34.97 16.23 2.51
N PRO A 229 36.16 15.69 2.43
CA PRO A 229 37.32 16.25 3.15
C PRO A 229 37.46 17.74 2.76
N PRO A 230 37.84 18.60 3.71
CA PRO A 230 38.06 20.00 3.42
C PRO A 230 39.05 20.16 2.26
N PRO A 231 38.87 21.14 1.40
CA PRO A 231 39.82 21.37 0.31
C PRO A 231 41.22 21.56 0.87
N PRO A 232 42.26 21.09 0.18
CA PRO A 232 43.66 21.28 0.63
C PRO A 232 43.89 22.78 0.82
N PRO A 233 44.70 23.15 1.81
CA PRO A 233 45.06 24.55 2.03
C PRO A 233 45.68 25.13 0.76
N PRO A 234 45.39 26.40 0.44
CA PRO A 234 45.97 27.05 -0.71
C PRO A 234 47.50 26.96 -0.66
N PRO A 235 48.21 26.80 -1.78
CA PRO A 235 49.63 26.75 -1.81
C PRO A 235 50.22 28.03 -1.17
N PRO A 236 51.31 27.94 -0.44
CA PRO A 236 51.95 29.11 0.15
C PRO A 236 52.28 30.13 -0.95
N PRO A 237 52.14 31.43 -0.65
CA PRO A 237 52.51 32.47 -1.62
C PRO A 237 53.96 32.30 -2.08
N PRO A 238 54.23 32.59 -3.35
CA PRO A 238 55.60 32.55 -3.87
C PRO A 238 56.54 33.37 -3.00
N ALA A 239 57.70 32.82 -2.72
CA ALA A 239 58.75 33.54 -1.96
C ALA A 239 59.18 34.79 -2.75
N THR A 240 59.23 35.94 -2.10
CA THR A 240 59.64 37.22 -2.69
C THR A 240 60.95 37.68 -2.05
N GLN A 241 61.79 38.44 -2.78
CA GLN A 241 62.99 39.11 -2.30
C GLN A 241 62.91 40.63 -2.56
N THR A 242 63.53 41.42 -1.68
CA THR A 242 63.63 42.87 -1.84
C THR A 242 64.96 43.20 -2.42
N CYS A 243 64.98 43.91 -3.55
CA CYS A 243 66.19 44.38 -4.20
C CYS A 243 66.75 45.64 -3.54
N PRO A 244 68.07 46.01 -3.77
CA PRO A 244 68.65 47.21 -3.22
C PRO A 244 67.96 48.52 -3.60
N ASP A 245 67.18 48.54 -4.71
CA ASP A 245 66.39 49.67 -5.15
C ASP A 245 65.07 49.81 -4.43
N GLY A 246 64.71 48.85 -3.48
CA GLY A 246 63.52 48.82 -2.75
C GLY A 246 62.34 48.07 -3.49
N SER A 247 62.55 47.53 -4.69
CA SER A 247 61.56 46.72 -5.40
C SER A 247 61.44 45.32 -4.81
N VAL A 248 60.23 44.78 -4.73
CA VAL A 248 59.94 43.43 -4.30
C VAL A 248 59.66 42.56 -5.53
N ILE A 249 60.50 41.55 -5.75
CA ILE A 249 60.38 40.63 -6.91
C ILE A 249 60.28 39.18 -6.40
N LEU A 250 59.95 38.25 -7.28
CA LEU A 250 60.01 36.82 -6.95
C LEU A 250 61.46 36.42 -6.56
N ALA A 251 61.63 35.56 -5.60
CA ALA A 251 62.94 35.12 -5.15
C ALA A 251 63.77 34.41 -6.26
N THR A 252 63.13 34.01 -7.34
CA THR A 252 63.71 33.38 -8.51
C THR A 252 64.25 34.40 -9.54
N ASP A 253 63.87 35.68 -9.42
CA ASP A 253 64.16 36.71 -10.41
C ASP A 253 65.42 37.50 -10.00
N ALA A 254 66.18 37.97 -10.97
CA ALA A 254 67.36 38.76 -10.69
C ALA A 254 66.99 40.24 -10.51
N CYS A 255 67.62 40.91 -9.49
CA CYS A 255 67.44 42.32 -9.27
C CYS A 255 67.85 43.17 -10.45
N PRO A 256 67.17 44.30 -10.81
CA PRO A 256 67.60 45.24 -11.81
C PRO A 256 69.04 45.80 -11.50
N ALA A 257 69.84 45.98 -12.54
CA ALA A 257 71.19 46.59 -12.37
C ALA A 257 71.00 48.03 -11.89
N PRO A 258 71.86 48.52 -10.99
CA PRO A 258 71.89 49.89 -10.53
C PRO A 258 72.10 50.83 -11.71
N PRO A 259 71.46 52.01 -11.73
CA PRO A 259 71.66 52.98 -12.82
C PRO A 259 73.14 53.40 -12.94
N PRO A 260 73.66 53.63 -14.16
CA PRO A 260 75.02 54.03 -14.35
C PRO A 260 75.30 55.35 -13.60
N PRO A 261 76.53 55.54 -13.07
CA PRO A 261 76.88 56.77 -12.38
C PRO A 261 76.71 57.97 -13.31
N PRO A 262 76.34 59.12 -12.79
CA PRO A 262 76.21 60.32 -13.62
C PRO A 262 77.55 60.70 -14.24
N PRO A 263 77.55 61.22 -15.48
CA PRO A 263 78.76 61.62 -16.16
C PRO A 263 79.49 62.71 -15.35
N PRO A 264 80.84 62.74 -15.36
CA PRO A 264 81.64 63.74 -14.61
C PRO A 264 81.30 65.17 -15.16
N PRO A 265 81.32 66.18 -14.26
CA PRO A 265 81.00 67.51 -14.62
C PRO A 265 81.98 68.02 -15.66
N GLU A 266 81.48 68.70 -16.74
CA GLU A 266 82.31 69.33 -17.71
C GLU A 266 83.20 70.39 -17.09
N PRO A 267 84.51 70.48 -17.51
CA PRO A 267 85.42 71.47 -16.95
C PRO A 267 84.93 72.90 -17.35
N ALA A 268 84.99 73.78 -16.39
CA ALA A 268 84.63 75.20 -16.53
C ALA A 268 85.48 75.89 -17.61
N PRO A 269 84.85 76.71 -18.44
CA PRO A 269 85.61 77.49 -19.45
C PRO A 269 86.63 78.43 -18.76
N GLU A 270 87.89 78.31 -19.19
CA GLU A 270 88.96 79.28 -18.78
C GLU A 270 88.61 80.65 -19.27
N ARG A 271 88.55 81.61 -18.36
CA ARG A 271 88.50 83.02 -18.69
C ARG A 271 89.92 83.44 -19.15
N GLY A 272 90.08 83.62 -20.43
CA GLY A 272 91.25 84.32 -20.95
C GLY A 272 91.22 85.82 -20.64
N LEU A 273 92.41 86.30 -20.29
CA LEU A 273 92.69 87.72 -20.15
C LEU A 273 92.55 88.50 -21.40
#